data_5d71b79a29ef2a94ba5442935624120a
#
_entry.id   5d71b79a29ef2a94ba5442935624120a
#
_cell.length_a   1.000
_cell.length_b   1.000
_cell.length_c   1.000
_cell.angle_alpha   90.00
_cell.angle_beta   90.00
_cell.angle_gamma   90.00
#
_symmetry.space_group_name_H-M   'P 1'
#
loop_
_entity.id
_entity.type
_entity.pdbx_description
1 polymer ?
#
loop_
_entity_poly.entity_id
_entity_poly.type
_entity_poly.pdbx_seq_one_letter_code
_entity_poly.pdbx_strand_id
1 'polypeptide(L)' 'MPDNINPDHYKDSEIECIDAIESSMNKEAFKGYLKGNIIKYVWRYEKKNGVEDLKKARWYLARLVFYADD' A
#
# COMPACT_ATOMS: atom_id res chain seq x y z
N MET A 1 -11.53 -6.56 -11.18
CA MET A 1 -11.91 -6.73 -10.64
C MET A 1 -12.05 -6.31 -10.70
N PRO A 2 -12.61 -5.79 -10.63
CA PRO A 2 -13.14 -5.39 -10.38
C PRO A 2 -13.05 -4.94 -10.03
N ASP A 3 -13.66 -4.34 -10.08
CA ASP A 3 -14.06 -4.21 -9.39
C ASP A 3 -14.11 -4.29 -9.32
N ASN A 4 -14.42 -4.10 -10.06
CA ASN A 4 -14.91 -4.58 -9.55
C ASN A 4 -14.71 -5.06 -9.04
N ILE A 5 -14.69 -4.55 -9.70
CA ILE A 5 -14.80 -5.32 -8.53
C ILE A 5 -15.90 -4.90 -7.62
N ASN A 6 -16.63 -5.82 -7.24
CA ASN A 6 -17.71 -5.56 -6.34
C ASN A 6 -17.17 -5.26 -4.95
N PRO A 7 -17.43 -4.07 -4.41
CA PRO A 7 -16.95 -3.75 -3.06
C PRO A 7 -17.44 -4.71 -2.00
N ASP A 8 -18.63 -5.25 -2.17
CA ASP A 8 -19.14 -6.20 -1.20
C ASP A 8 -18.34 -7.48 -1.22
N HIS A 9 -17.84 -7.86 -2.38
CA HIS A 9 -16.96 -9.02 -2.45
C HIS A 9 -15.68 -8.76 -1.68
N TYR A 10 -15.15 -7.56 -1.77
CA TYR A 10 -13.98 -7.23 -1.00
C TYR A 10 -14.23 -7.34 0.48
N LYS A 11 -15.40 -6.88 0.90
CA LYS A 11 -15.71 -6.93 2.32
C LYS A 11 -15.90 -8.36 2.79
N ASP A 12 -16.37 -9.21 1.91
CA ASP A 12 -16.54 -10.61 2.24
C ASP A 12 -15.22 -11.36 2.22
N SER A 13 -14.24 -10.80 1.55
CA SER A 13 -12.93 -11.41 1.50
C SER A 13 -12.24 -11.14 2.82
N GLU A 14 -11.61 -12.16 3.36
CA GLU A 14 -10.89 -12.02 4.62
C GLU A 14 -9.46 -11.56 4.39
N ILE A 15 -9.03 -11.51 3.13
CA ILE A 15 -7.66 -11.15 2.82
C ILE A 15 -7.65 -9.99 1.85
N GLU A 16 -7.08 -8.87 2.31
CA GLU A 16 -6.86 -7.74 1.44
C GLU A 16 -5.59 -7.96 0.63
N CYS A 17 -5.52 -7.28 -0.51
CA CYS A 17 -4.35 -7.42 -1.38
C CYS A 17 -3.05 -7.13 -0.61
N ILE A 18 -3.04 -6.09 0.22
CA ILE A 18 -1.84 -5.74 0.96
C ILE A 18 -1.44 -6.86 1.93
N ASP A 19 -2.41 -7.55 2.50
CA ASP A 19 -2.12 -8.66 3.39
C ASP A 19 -1.52 -9.83 2.63
N ALA A 20 -2.01 -10.07 1.43
CA ALA A 20 -1.45 -11.13 0.59
C ALA A 20 0.00 -10.80 0.20
N ILE A 21 0.26 -9.55 -0.12
CA ILE A 21 1.62 -9.12 -0.45
C ILE A 21 2.54 -9.32 0.74
N GLU A 22 2.08 -8.90 1.91
CA GLU A 22 2.88 -9.07 3.12
C GLU A 22 3.19 -10.53 3.39
N SER A 23 2.19 -11.39 3.23
CA SER A 23 2.37 -12.82 3.48
C SER A 23 3.31 -13.48 2.50
N SER A 24 3.49 -12.90 1.34
CA SER A 24 4.34 -13.49 0.30
C SER A 24 5.81 -13.15 0.47
N MET A 25 6.17 -12.34 1.46
CA MET A 25 7.53 -11.83 1.62
C MET A 25 7.97 -11.94 3.06
N ASN A 26 9.30 -11.93 3.27
CA ASN A 26 9.78 -11.74 4.61
C ASN A 26 9.69 -10.26 4.98
N LYS A 27 9.96 -9.98 6.25
CA LYS A 27 9.79 -8.64 6.78
C LYS A 27 10.65 -7.60 6.05
N GLU A 28 11.91 -7.94 5.77
CA GLU A 28 12.79 -6.97 5.11
C GLU A 28 12.33 -6.66 3.70
N ALA A 29 11.89 -7.69 2.97
CA ALA A 29 11.38 -7.48 1.62
C ALA A 29 10.12 -6.62 1.64
N PHE A 30 9.23 -6.86 2.59
CA PHE A 30 7.99 -6.09 2.68
C PHE A 30 8.28 -4.62 3.01
N LYS A 31 9.26 -4.36 3.88
CA LYS A 31 9.66 -2.97 4.14
C LYS A 31 10.14 -2.30 2.86
N GLY A 32 10.87 -3.03 2.02
CA GLY A 32 11.29 -2.50 0.73
C GLY A 32 10.12 -2.19 -0.19
N TYR A 33 9.12 -3.06 -0.21
CA TYR A 33 7.91 -2.83 -0.98
C TYR A 33 7.22 -1.54 -0.53
N LEU A 34 7.10 -1.35 0.78
CA LEU A 34 6.48 -0.14 1.31
C LEU A 34 7.27 1.11 0.94
N LYS A 35 8.59 1.05 1.08
CA LYS A 35 9.45 2.17 0.73
C LYS A 35 9.30 2.53 -0.75
N GLY A 36 9.27 1.51 -1.62
CA GLY A 36 9.12 1.76 -3.04
C GLY A 36 7.83 2.48 -3.37
N ASN A 37 6.73 2.08 -2.71
CA ASN A 37 5.46 2.75 -2.95
C ASN A 37 5.47 4.18 -2.44
N ILE A 38 6.11 4.44 -1.31
CA ILE A 38 6.22 5.81 -0.79
C ILE A 38 6.93 6.68 -1.80
N ILE A 39 8.08 6.22 -2.29
CA ILE A 39 8.86 6.98 -3.25
C ILE A 39 8.05 7.21 -4.53
N LYS A 40 7.36 6.18 -5.00
CA LYS A 40 6.58 6.30 -6.23
C LYS A 40 5.53 7.39 -6.12
N TYR A 41 4.76 7.39 -5.04
CA TYR A 41 3.66 8.35 -4.91
C TYR A 41 4.17 9.76 -4.67
N VAL A 42 5.21 9.92 -3.86
CA VAL A 42 5.77 11.26 -3.65
C VAL A 42 6.38 11.79 -4.94
N TRP A 43 7.02 10.91 -5.70
CA TRP A 43 7.68 11.31 -6.93
C TRP A 43 6.70 11.83 -7.97
N ARG A 44 5.54 11.21 -8.08
CA ARG A 44 4.65 11.49 -9.20
C ARG A 44 3.48 12.41 -8.87
N TYR A 45 3.32 12.83 -7.60
CA TYR A 45 2.07 13.46 -7.19
C TYR A 45 1.72 14.70 -8.02
N GLU A 46 2.72 15.49 -8.41
CA GLU A 46 2.47 16.74 -9.16
C GLU A 46 1.89 16.48 -10.55
N LYS A 47 2.21 15.33 -11.12
CA LYS A 47 1.81 15.03 -12.51
C LYS A 47 0.70 14.02 -12.59
N LYS A 48 0.22 13.53 -11.47
CA LYS A 48 -0.82 12.52 -11.47
C LYS A 48 -1.97 12.95 -10.59
N ASN A 49 -2.08 12.39 -9.42
CA ASN A 49 -3.28 12.55 -8.60
C ASN A 49 -3.16 13.58 -7.50
N GLY A 50 -2.06 14.34 -7.45
CA GLY A 50 -1.91 15.39 -6.47
C GLY A 50 -2.03 14.91 -5.05
N VAL A 51 -2.87 15.55 -4.26
CA VAL A 51 -3.01 15.23 -2.84
C VAL A 51 -3.37 13.78 -2.61
N GLU A 52 -4.12 13.16 -3.53
CA GLU A 52 -4.45 11.75 -3.37
C GLU A 52 -3.21 10.88 -3.35
N ASP A 53 -2.24 11.18 -4.22
CA ASP A 53 -0.99 10.43 -4.19
C ASP A 53 -0.23 10.66 -2.89
N LEU A 54 -0.26 11.87 -2.37
CA LEU A 54 0.40 12.16 -1.10
C LEU A 54 -0.26 11.40 0.05
N LYS A 55 -1.58 11.27 0.01
CA LYS A 55 -2.28 10.49 1.03
C LYS A 55 -1.91 9.02 0.94
N LYS A 56 -1.74 8.51 -0.27
CA LYS A 56 -1.28 7.14 -0.45
C LYS A 56 0.12 6.95 0.11
N ALA A 57 1.01 7.90 -0.17
CA ALA A 57 2.36 7.85 0.37
C ALA A 57 2.33 7.83 1.89
N ARG A 58 1.47 8.66 2.48
CA ARG A 58 1.33 8.71 3.94
C ARG A 58 0.87 7.38 4.50
N TRP A 59 -0.06 6.73 3.83
CA TRP A 59 -0.57 5.43 4.27
C TRP A 59 0.56 4.39 4.29
N TYR A 60 1.33 4.34 3.21
CA TYR A 60 2.44 3.39 3.15
C TYR A 60 3.52 3.72 4.17
N LEU A 61 3.75 5.02 4.39
CA LEU A 61 4.75 5.43 5.37
C LEU A 61 4.35 5.03 6.78
N ALA A 62 3.08 5.21 7.12
CA ALA A 62 2.60 4.82 8.44
C ALA A 62 2.80 3.32 8.66
N ARG A 63 2.55 2.53 7.62
CA ARG A 63 2.74 1.10 7.71
C ARG A 63 4.22 0.75 7.87
N LEU A 64 5.08 1.46 7.16
CA LEU A 64 6.52 1.24 7.27
C LEU A 64 7.03 1.58 8.66
N VAL A 65 6.54 2.67 9.23
CA VAL A 65 6.91 3.06 10.59
C VAL A 65 6.58 1.92 11.56
N PHE A 66 5.41 1.32 11.40
CA PHE A 66 5.02 0.22 12.26
C PHE A 66 6.03 -0.92 12.22
N TYR A 67 6.48 -1.30 11.04
CA TYR A 67 7.43 -2.39 10.91
C TYR A 67 8.84 -1.99 11.30
N ALA A 68 9.21 -0.74 11.08
CA ALA A 68 10.56 -0.28 11.40
C ALA A 68 10.76 -0.12 12.90
N ASP A 69 9.68 0.12 13.64
CA ASP A 69 9.75 0.27 15.10
C ASP A 69 10.00 -1.05 15.80
N ASP A 70 9.77 -2.15 15.13
CA ASP A 70 10.07 -3.44 15.72
C ASP A 70 11.58 -3.64 15.79
#